data_e11d065fbf7d5b267c8c2818b3138c27
#
_entry.id   e11d065fbf7d5b267c8c2818b3138c27
#
_cell.length_a   1.000
_cell.length_b   1.000
_cell.length_c   1.000
_cell.angle_alpha   90.00
_cell.angle_beta   90.00
_cell.angle_gamma   90.00
#
_symmetry.space_group_name_H-M   'P 1'
#
loop_
_entity.id
_entity.type
_entity.pdbx_description
1 polymer ?
#
loop_
_entity_poly.entity_id
_entity_poly.type
_entity_poly.pdbx_seq_one_letter_code
_entity_poly.pdbx_strand_id
1 'polypeptide(L)'
;MNLKKYLLFGGVALGLGMTSCVGDLDLQPNDPNLVDTSDPNFKANALGICYSGIAVSGISGAGSSYVGGLDPGTSAYLRTIFTLSEFPSDELTWIWPNDEGGSIGDLVACTWSSSNTIVYGAYYRLLGHIAICNQFLANTADDTDAETIEMRAEARVLRAYSYYNMIDLFGQSSFITEEAEVGEEPRQASRLEVFNFIEQELKEIVDQKLISENPLYGRVGLDGAEALLARLYLNAEVYSGTPRWADCQARCENIIRRHQGGGFQGSGLANEYLYLFCEDNKQYMPGGSNKAENEILFGISFDQDMVQSYGGPTFIVAATITNTTVIPRQNYGCSAEWSSIKGIQQMAERFYGLSNDKRDDLWVRGVYSDEDYSDTFVGFTGAWGTTGGNVIIKFTGNTITKNPAAVDYSKPLTLFDGAYDANGVWQPNYDATTFMSTDQPIIRLADIYLMYTECYINGGVGGRQQALDYINLIRARAGSPAFNSSELTVKNLMDERSRELYLESVRRTDLIRNKMFVGPQQTVWQIKGNINNMEGTRIDDKYALFPIPNAVLNSQPDFKQNPGY
;
A
#
# COMPACT_ATOMS: atom_id res chain seq x y z
N MET A 1 20.92 -34.99 80.44
CA MET A 1 21.09 -34.27 79.20
C MET A 1 19.74 -33.59 78.90
N ASN A 2 19.72 -32.26 78.91
CA ASN A 2 18.46 -31.48 79.07
C ASN A 2 17.73 -31.29 77.70
N LEU A 3 16.64 -31.99 77.52
CA LEU A 3 15.72 -31.93 76.39
C LEU A 3 15.21 -30.50 76.08
N LYS A 4 15.21 -29.60 77.07
CA LYS A 4 14.79 -28.19 76.93
C LYS A 4 15.72 -27.32 76.11
N LYS A 5 16.99 -27.70 75.96
CA LYS A 5 17.95 -26.94 75.11
C LYS A 5 17.75 -27.15 73.63
N TYR A 6 17.24 -28.30 73.21
CA TYR A 6 17.00 -28.62 71.81
C TYR A 6 15.69 -28.06 71.29
N LEU A 7 14.71 -27.85 72.14
CA LEU A 7 13.43 -27.18 71.80
C LEU A 7 13.61 -25.67 71.59
N LEU A 8 14.59 -25.02 72.25
CA LEU A 8 14.87 -23.60 72.07
C LEU A 8 15.63 -23.31 70.79
N PHE A 9 16.51 -24.22 70.35
CA PHE A 9 17.25 -24.11 69.07
C PHE A 9 16.35 -24.45 67.87
N GLY A 10 15.41 -25.38 68.01
CA GLY A 10 14.46 -25.71 66.95
C GLY A 10 13.44 -24.59 66.69
N GLY A 11 13.05 -23.86 67.72
CA GLY A 11 12.10 -22.73 67.63
C GLY A 11 12.72 -21.48 66.96
N VAL A 12 14.01 -21.22 67.21
CA VAL A 12 14.72 -20.09 66.58
C VAL A 12 15.07 -20.39 65.12
N ALA A 13 15.37 -21.64 64.75
CA ALA A 13 15.63 -22.05 63.38
C ALA A 13 14.35 -22.04 62.51
N LEU A 14 13.15 -22.31 63.09
CA LEU A 14 11.87 -22.19 62.36
C LEU A 14 11.39 -20.73 62.25
N GLY A 15 11.80 -19.85 63.16
CA GLY A 15 11.41 -18.42 63.14
C GLY A 15 12.26 -17.58 62.17
N LEU A 16 13.46 -18.05 61.77
CA LEU A 16 14.32 -17.38 60.81
C LEU A 16 14.10 -17.84 59.36
N GLY A 17 13.31 -18.90 59.15
CA GLY A 17 12.97 -19.42 57.81
C GLY A 17 11.72 -18.82 57.19
N MET A 18 10.96 -17.97 57.91
CA MET A 18 9.71 -17.40 57.37
C MET A 18 9.74 -15.91 57.04
N THR A 19 10.93 -15.28 57.06
CA THR A 19 11.07 -13.88 56.65
C THR A 19 11.73 -13.68 55.28
N SER A 20 11.91 -14.79 54.54
CA SER A 20 12.69 -14.76 53.29
C SER A 20 11.87 -14.80 52.01
N CYS A 21 10.53 -14.77 52.04
CA CYS A 21 9.77 -14.95 50.83
C CYS A 21 8.67 -13.89 50.58
N VAL A 22 8.69 -12.76 51.28
CA VAL A 22 7.65 -11.73 51.05
C VAL A 22 8.15 -10.62 50.11
N GLY A 23 9.46 -10.45 49.94
CA GLY A 23 10.03 -9.48 49.01
C GLY A 23 10.29 -10.02 47.61
N ASP A 24 10.19 -11.37 47.45
CA ASP A 24 10.46 -12.01 46.14
C ASP A 24 9.19 -12.11 45.25
N LEU A 25 8.05 -11.69 45.80
CA LEU A 25 6.77 -11.65 45.06
C LEU A 25 6.54 -10.30 44.34
N ASP A 26 7.37 -9.28 44.62
CA ASP A 26 7.33 -7.97 43.98
C ASP A 26 8.46 -7.79 42.95
N LEU A 27 9.08 -8.86 42.50
CA LEU A 27 10.02 -8.77 41.40
C LEU A 27 9.28 -8.40 40.13
N GLN A 28 9.52 -7.19 39.69
CA GLN A 28 9.19 -6.79 38.31
C GLN A 28 9.84 -7.80 37.36
N PRO A 29 9.11 -8.36 36.41
CA PRO A 29 9.69 -9.26 35.43
C PRO A 29 10.85 -8.57 34.72
N ASN A 30 12.05 -9.08 34.86
CA ASN A 30 13.26 -8.60 34.15
C ASN A 30 13.34 -9.11 32.69
N ASP A 31 12.21 -9.47 32.11
CA ASP A 31 12.18 -9.80 30.70
C ASP A 31 12.08 -8.49 29.88
N PRO A 32 13.12 -8.10 29.11
CA PRO A 32 13.08 -6.90 28.30
C PRO A 32 12.00 -6.94 27.20
N ASN A 33 11.36 -8.10 26.99
CA ASN A 33 10.25 -8.26 26.07
C ASN A 33 8.88 -8.14 26.74
N LEU A 34 8.83 -8.04 28.08
CA LEU A 34 7.58 -7.73 28.78
C LEU A 34 7.29 -6.24 28.66
N VAL A 35 6.19 -5.95 28.03
CA VAL A 35 5.71 -4.59 27.82
C VAL A 35 5.28 -4.01 29.17
N ASP A 36 5.95 -2.94 29.60
CA ASP A 36 5.56 -2.18 30.79
C ASP A 36 4.32 -1.34 30.49
N THR A 37 3.15 -1.86 30.83
CA THR A 37 1.87 -1.14 30.66
C THR A 37 1.72 0.05 31.60
N SER A 38 2.62 0.22 32.56
CA SER A 38 2.65 1.37 33.48
C SER A 38 3.41 2.59 32.91
N ASP A 39 4.15 2.42 31.79
CA ASP A 39 4.79 3.53 31.09
C ASP A 39 3.71 4.52 30.60
N PRO A 40 3.78 5.81 30.92
CA PRO A 40 2.85 6.82 30.42
C PRO A 40 2.74 6.87 28.89
N ASN A 41 3.81 6.47 28.19
CA ASN A 41 3.85 6.44 26.72
C ASN A 41 3.44 5.08 26.14
N PHE A 42 3.09 4.10 26.97
CA PHE A 42 2.79 2.74 26.51
C PHE A 42 1.78 2.71 25.37
N LYS A 43 0.65 3.41 25.51
CA LYS A 43 -0.42 3.43 24.51
C LYS A 43 0.04 4.04 23.19
N ALA A 44 0.74 5.18 23.23
CA ALA A 44 1.27 5.83 22.04
C ALA A 44 2.31 4.96 21.33
N ASN A 45 3.23 4.34 22.09
CA ASN A 45 4.24 3.43 21.55
C ASN A 45 3.60 2.18 20.94
N ALA A 46 2.62 1.58 21.62
CA ALA A 46 1.92 0.40 21.14
C ALA A 46 1.09 0.69 19.86
N LEU A 47 0.43 1.86 19.77
CA LEU A 47 -0.19 2.31 18.52
C LEU A 47 0.86 2.53 17.42
N GLY A 48 2.01 3.11 17.77
CA GLY A 48 3.16 3.26 16.86
C GLY A 48 3.60 1.92 16.24
N ILE A 49 3.52 0.81 16.99
CA ILE A 49 3.80 -0.53 16.47
C ILE A 49 2.74 -0.96 15.43
N CYS A 50 1.48 -0.57 15.58
CA CYS A 50 0.45 -0.85 14.58
C CYS A 50 0.79 -0.16 13.23
N TYR A 51 1.25 1.09 13.25
CA TYR A 51 1.68 1.80 12.04
C TYR A 51 2.98 1.21 11.48
N SER A 52 3.98 1.00 12.34
CA SER A 52 5.26 0.43 11.92
C SER A 52 5.13 -0.97 11.35
N GLY A 53 4.14 -1.74 11.81
CA GLY A 53 3.78 -3.04 11.23
C GLY A 53 3.45 -2.99 9.75
N ILE A 54 3.01 -1.85 9.20
CA ILE A 54 2.82 -1.64 7.76
C ILE A 54 4.09 -1.06 7.13
N ALA A 55 4.77 -0.12 7.78
CA ALA A 55 5.86 0.64 7.20
C ALA A 55 7.16 -0.17 7.09
N VAL A 56 7.62 -0.80 8.19
CA VAL A 56 8.95 -1.42 8.24
C VAL A 56 8.97 -2.87 7.78
N SER A 57 10.14 -3.35 7.37
CA SER A 57 10.32 -4.76 6.98
C SER A 57 10.19 -5.71 8.17
N GLY A 58 10.76 -5.34 9.34
CA GLY A 58 10.69 -6.11 10.57
C GLY A 58 11.09 -5.30 11.80
N ILE A 59 10.89 -5.87 12.99
CA ILE A 59 11.04 -5.19 14.30
C ILE A 59 12.48 -4.77 14.64
N SER A 60 13.48 -5.39 14.03
CA SER A 60 14.90 -5.11 14.31
C SER A 60 15.56 -4.29 13.19
N GLY A 61 14.78 -3.49 12.45
CA GLY A 61 15.23 -2.64 11.36
C GLY A 61 15.02 -3.26 9.98
N ALA A 62 15.46 -2.54 8.94
CA ALA A 62 15.21 -2.88 7.53
C ALA A 62 15.74 -4.26 7.12
N GLY A 63 16.80 -4.76 7.76
CA GLY A 63 17.39 -6.09 7.52
C GLY A 63 16.70 -7.24 8.26
N SER A 64 15.58 -7.00 8.97
CA SER A 64 14.81 -8.03 9.65
C SER A 64 13.46 -8.26 8.98
N SER A 65 12.85 -9.44 9.19
CA SER A 65 11.55 -9.80 8.63
C SER A 65 10.60 -10.27 9.72
N TYR A 66 9.31 -9.95 9.55
CA TYR A 66 8.24 -10.57 10.35
C TYR A 66 7.89 -11.98 9.86
N VAL A 67 8.28 -12.34 8.66
CA VAL A 67 7.97 -13.65 8.04
C VAL A 67 9.26 -14.43 7.83
N GLY A 68 9.38 -15.56 8.52
CA GLY A 68 10.56 -16.42 8.40
C GLY A 68 10.70 -17.04 7.00
N GLY A 69 11.94 -17.19 6.54
CA GLY A 69 12.26 -17.88 5.29
C GLY A 69 12.16 -17.03 4.01
N LEU A 70 11.89 -15.74 4.16
CA LEU A 70 11.86 -14.76 3.06
C LEU A 70 12.82 -13.61 3.31
N ASP A 71 13.27 -12.98 2.22
CA ASP A 71 14.02 -11.74 2.28
C ASP A 71 13.19 -10.65 3.02
N PRO A 72 13.82 -9.86 3.90
CA PRO A 72 13.13 -8.82 4.65
C PRO A 72 12.33 -7.84 3.79
N GLY A 73 12.92 -7.38 2.69
CA GLY A 73 12.26 -6.47 1.76
C GLY A 73 11.07 -7.15 1.08
N THR A 74 11.27 -8.34 0.56
CA THR A 74 10.23 -9.13 -0.15
C THR A 74 9.02 -9.42 0.73
N SER A 75 9.23 -9.63 2.03
CA SER A 75 8.15 -9.87 3.00
C SER A 75 7.59 -8.62 3.64
N ALA A 76 8.08 -7.41 3.30
CA ALA A 76 7.55 -6.16 3.83
C ALA A 76 6.10 -5.95 3.37
N TYR A 77 5.26 -5.43 4.26
CA TYR A 77 3.81 -5.32 4.05
C TYR A 77 3.47 -4.63 2.72
N LEU A 78 3.92 -3.41 2.52
CA LEU A 78 3.58 -2.63 1.33
C LEU A 78 4.16 -3.23 0.05
N ARG A 79 5.37 -3.85 0.10
CA ARG A 79 5.93 -4.53 -1.05
C ARG A 79 5.14 -5.77 -1.43
N THR A 80 4.65 -6.55 -0.45
CA THR A 80 3.81 -7.72 -0.77
C THR A 80 2.49 -7.31 -1.42
N ILE A 81 1.83 -6.28 -0.90
CA ILE A 81 0.59 -5.76 -1.50
C ILE A 81 0.84 -5.22 -2.90
N PHE A 82 1.91 -4.43 -3.08
CA PHE A 82 2.31 -3.92 -4.40
C PHE A 82 2.55 -5.08 -5.39
N THR A 83 3.36 -6.05 -4.99
CA THR A 83 3.73 -7.18 -5.85
C THR A 83 2.52 -8.00 -6.30
N LEU A 84 1.56 -8.24 -5.39
CA LEU A 84 0.35 -9.00 -5.71
C LEU A 84 -0.73 -8.18 -6.45
N SER A 85 -0.63 -6.86 -6.45
CA SER A 85 -1.62 -5.98 -7.08
C SER A 85 -1.16 -5.43 -8.43
N GLU A 86 0.14 -5.20 -8.61
CA GLU A 86 0.69 -4.54 -9.79
C GLU A 86 1.27 -5.52 -10.82
N PHE A 87 2.03 -6.53 -10.38
CA PHE A 87 2.66 -7.45 -11.34
C PHE A 87 1.67 -8.33 -12.10
N PRO A 88 0.61 -8.88 -11.47
CA PRO A 88 -0.44 -9.56 -12.25
C PRO A 88 -1.43 -8.54 -12.83
N SER A 89 -0.94 -7.54 -13.57
CA SER A 89 -1.79 -6.52 -14.19
C SER A 89 -1.29 -6.14 -15.58
N ASP A 90 -2.02 -5.24 -16.22
CA ASP A 90 -1.71 -4.71 -17.55
C ASP A 90 -0.90 -3.40 -17.49
N GLU A 91 -0.11 -3.20 -16.42
CA GLU A 91 0.70 -1.99 -16.22
C GLU A 91 2.19 -2.28 -16.19
N LEU A 92 2.63 -3.27 -15.41
CA LEU A 92 4.01 -3.46 -15.05
C LEU A 92 4.50 -4.89 -15.33
N THR A 93 5.82 -5.01 -15.35
CA THR A 93 6.51 -6.30 -15.35
C THR A 93 7.76 -6.22 -14.50
N TRP A 94 8.26 -7.39 -14.11
CA TRP A 94 9.55 -7.57 -13.44
C TRP A 94 10.49 -8.30 -14.39
N ILE A 95 11.66 -7.72 -14.68
CA ILE A 95 12.57 -8.24 -15.71
C ILE A 95 13.44 -9.41 -15.26
N TRP A 96 13.41 -9.78 -13.97
CA TRP A 96 14.14 -10.91 -13.40
C TRP A 96 13.16 -12.02 -12.96
N PRO A 97 12.59 -12.81 -13.90
CA PRO A 97 11.49 -13.72 -13.61
C PRO A 97 11.86 -14.86 -12.65
N ASN A 98 13.16 -15.17 -12.52
CA ASN A 98 13.64 -16.22 -11.63
C ASN A 98 13.84 -15.77 -10.18
N ASP A 99 13.65 -14.47 -9.89
CA ASP A 99 13.74 -13.97 -8.53
C ASP A 99 12.72 -14.65 -7.61
N GLU A 100 13.10 -14.81 -6.35
CA GLU A 100 12.33 -15.55 -5.35
C GLU A 100 11.97 -16.98 -5.82
N GLY A 101 12.95 -17.66 -6.46
CA GLY A 101 12.75 -19.01 -6.98
C GLY A 101 11.73 -19.11 -8.11
N GLY A 102 11.51 -18.04 -8.87
CA GLY A 102 10.53 -17.93 -9.95
C GLY A 102 9.17 -17.41 -9.51
N SER A 103 8.96 -17.16 -8.22
CA SER A 103 7.65 -16.72 -7.69
C SER A 103 7.20 -15.39 -8.28
N ILE A 104 8.12 -14.45 -8.56
CA ILE A 104 7.78 -13.17 -9.20
C ILE A 104 7.38 -13.38 -10.66
N GLY A 105 8.09 -14.23 -11.39
CA GLY A 105 7.74 -14.59 -12.77
C GLY A 105 6.35 -15.20 -12.89
N ASP A 106 5.97 -16.05 -11.94
CA ASP A 106 4.62 -16.63 -11.87
C ASP A 106 3.54 -15.55 -11.66
N LEU A 107 3.82 -14.53 -10.84
CA LEU A 107 2.90 -13.42 -10.63
C LEU A 107 2.72 -12.58 -11.89
N VAL A 108 3.82 -12.19 -12.52
CA VAL A 108 3.82 -11.41 -13.77
C VAL A 108 3.07 -12.16 -14.88
N ALA A 109 3.24 -13.48 -14.97
CA ALA A 109 2.58 -14.30 -15.98
C ALA A 109 1.16 -14.75 -15.57
N CYS A 110 0.69 -14.46 -14.36
CA CYS A 110 -0.57 -14.99 -13.82
C CYS A 110 -0.63 -16.53 -13.87
N THR A 111 0.43 -17.22 -13.40
CA THR A 111 0.57 -18.68 -13.40
C THR A 111 0.90 -19.25 -12.02
N TRP A 112 0.69 -18.48 -10.96
CA TRP A 112 1.02 -18.85 -9.57
C TRP A 112 0.29 -20.09 -9.07
N SER A 113 0.88 -20.71 -8.07
CA SER A 113 0.34 -21.86 -7.35
C SER A 113 0.36 -21.65 -5.83
N SER A 114 -0.17 -22.59 -5.06
CA SER A 114 -0.18 -22.55 -3.58
C SER A 114 1.21 -22.70 -2.94
N SER A 115 2.26 -22.94 -3.72
CA SER A 115 3.66 -22.95 -3.29
C SER A 115 4.41 -21.64 -3.58
N ASN A 116 3.75 -20.61 -4.16
CA ASN A 116 4.37 -19.33 -4.45
C ASN A 116 4.79 -18.64 -3.14
N THR A 117 6.08 -18.30 -3.01
CA THR A 117 6.66 -17.77 -1.77
C THR A 117 6.19 -16.36 -1.45
N ILE A 118 5.91 -15.53 -2.47
CA ILE A 118 5.38 -14.17 -2.27
C ILE A 118 3.95 -14.23 -1.73
N VAL A 119 3.12 -15.13 -2.28
CA VAL A 119 1.74 -15.37 -1.80
C VAL A 119 1.76 -15.83 -0.34
N TYR A 120 2.67 -16.74 0.01
CA TYR A 120 2.91 -17.15 1.39
C TYR A 120 3.29 -15.95 2.28
N GLY A 121 4.27 -15.17 1.85
CA GLY A 121 4.76 -14.00 2.58
C GLY A 121 3.66 -12.97 2.86
N ALA A 122 2.85 -12.66 1.85
CA ALA A 122 1.73 -11.72 1.97
C ALA A 122 0.68 -12.19 2.98
N TYR A 123 0.29 -13.47 2.91
CA TYR A 123 -0.71 -14.04 3.82
C TYR A 123 -0.29 -13.91 5.29
N TYR A 124 0.93 -14.34 5.60
CA TYR A 124 1.44 -14.27 6.98
C TYR A 124 1.73 -12.85 7.43
N ARG A 125 2.14 -11.97 6.51
CA ARG A 125 2.38 -10.57 6.84
C ARG A 125 1.09 -9.84 7.23
N LEU A 126 0.01 -10.07 6.48
CA LEU A 126 -1.32 -9.52 6.78
C LEU A 126 -1.85 -10.05 8.12
N LEU A 127 -1.77 -11.38 8.34
CA LEU A 127 -2.21 -11.99 9.59
C LEU A 127 -1.39 -11.50 10.79
N GLY A 128 -0.08 -11.37 10.63
CA GLY A 128 0.79 -10.82 11.67
C GLY A 128 0.43 -9.38 12.03
N HIS A 129 0.12 -8.54 11.04
CA HIS A 129 -0.33 -7.18 11.30
C HIS A 129 -1.71 -7.11 11.99
N ILE A 130 -2.64 -7.98 11.62
CA ILE A 130 -3.93 -8.13 12.33
C ILE A 130 -3.69 -8.48 13.81
N ALA A 131 -2.76 -9.42 14.09
CA ALA A 131 -2.43 -9.80 15.45
C ALA A 131 -1.83 -8.63 16.27
N ILE A 132 -0.98 -7.81 15.65
CA ILE A 132 -0.43 -6.59 16.28
C ILE A 132 -1.56 -5.63 16.69
N CYS A 133 -2.50 -5.35 15.77
CA CYS A 133 -3.64 -4.48 16.06
C CYS A 133 -4.55 -5.09 17.15
N ASN A 134 -4.83 -6.40 17.10
CA ASN A 134 -5.60 -7.08 18.13
C ASN A 134 -4.95 -7.00 19.52
N GLN A 135 -3.62 -7.14 19.59
CA GLN A 135 -2.89 -7.01 20.85
C GLN A 135 -3.04 -5.60 21.46
N PHE A 136 -2.94 -4.54 20.62
CA PHE A 136 -3.19 -3.18 21.11
C PHE A 136 -4.62 -3.00 21.62
N LEU A 137 -5.61 -3.49 20.87
CA LEU A 137 -7.03 -3.39 21.22
C LEU A 137 -7.37 -4.15 22.48
N ALA A 138 -6.80 -5.35 22.69
CA ALA A 138 -6.95 -6.13 23.92
C ALA A 138 -6.32 -5.43 25.13
N ASN A 139 -5.12 -4.88 24.98
CA ASN A 139 -4.40 -4.20 26.07
C ASN A 139 -5.06 -2.89 26.51
N THR A 140 -5.95 -2.32 25.69
CA THR A 140 -6.64 -1.05 25.95
C THR A 140 -8.16 -1.21 26.08
N ALA A 141 -8.66 -2.44 26.27
CA ALA A 141 -10.09 -2.75 26.23
C ALA A 141 -10.89 -2.01 27.30
N ASP A 142 -10.33 -1.85 28.50
CA ASP A 142 -10.98 -1.23 29.65
C ASP A 142 -10.81 0.30 29.72
N ASP A 143 -10.07 0.88 28.80
CA ASP A 143 -9.81 2.31 28.78
C ASP A 143 -10.97 3.10 28.17
N THR A 144 -11.39 4.15 28.87
CA THR A 144 -12.59 4.96 28.48
C THR A 144 -12.28 6.42 28.22
N ASP A 145 -11.02 6.83 28.33
CA ASP A 145 -10.62 8.21 27.99
C ASP A 145 -10.67 8.47 26.48
N ALA A 146 -10.95 9.72 26.12
CA ALA A 146 -11.18 10.11 24.71
C ALA A 146 -9.96 9.85 23.81
N GLU A 147 -8.75 10.04 24.33
CA GLU A 147 -7.51 9.83 23.57
C GLU A 147 -7.32 8.34 23.26
N THR A 148 -7.56 7.45 24.22
CA THR A 148 -7.48 6.01 24.00
C THR A 148 -8.59 5.52 23.07
N ILE A 149 -9.80 6.07 23.13
CA ILE A 149 -10.90 5.74 22.21
C ILE A 149 -10.48 6.09 20.77
N GLU A 150 -9.85 7.26 20.54
CA GLU A 150 -9.33 7.64 19.23
C GLU A 150 -8.23 6.71 18.76
N MET A 151 -7.24 6.39 19.62
CA MET A 151 -6.16 5.44 19.30
C MET A 151 -6.70 4.05 18.95
N ARG A 152 -7.72 3.57 19.66
CA ARG A 152 -8.42 2.32 19.35
C ARG A 152 -9.11 2.37 17.98
N ALA A 153 -9.75 3.49 17.66
CA ALA A 153 -10.37 3.69 16.34
C ALA A 153 -9.33 3.62 15.23
N GLU A 154 -8.15 4.22 15.40
CA GLU A 154 -7.05 4.11 14.44
C GLU A 154 -6.57 2.67 14.26
N ALA A 155 -6.32 1.94 15.36
CA ALA A 155 -5.90 0.54 15.30
C ALA A 155 -6.96 -0.34 14.59
N ARG A 156 -8.26 -0.07 14.79
CA ARG A 156 -9.37 -0.72 14.09
C ARG A 156 -9.35 -0.42 12.59
N VAL A 157 -9.05 0.82 12.17
CA VAL A 157 -8.90 1.18 10.74
C VAL A 157 -7.71 0.45 10.12
N LEU A 158 -6.56 0.39 10.79
CA LEU A 158 -5.36 -0.31 10.31
C LEU A 158 -5.62 -1.83 10.19
N ARG A 159 -6.31 -2.42 11.15
CA ARG A 159 -6.76 -3.82 11.10
C ARG A 159 -7.75 -4.06 9.96
N ALA A 160 -8.73 -3.17 9.81
CA ALA A 160 -9.70 -3.22 8.71
C ALA A 160 -9.02 -3.16 7.34
N TYR A 161 -7.97 -2.35 7.19
CA TYR A 161 -7.16 -2.31 5.97
C TYR A 161 -6.46 -3.65 5.70
N SER A 162 -5.94 -4.33 6.72
CA SER A 162 -5.35 -5.66 6.54
C SER A 162 -6.40 -6.72 6.18
N TYR A 163 -7.57 -6.70 6.81
CA TYR A 163 -8.67 -7.58 6.44
C TYR A 163 -9.21 -7.28 5.04
N TYR A 164 -9.26 -6.00 4.63
CA TYR A 164 -9.60 -5.61 3.26
C TYR A 164 -8.65 -6.28 2.25
N ASN A 165 -7.33 -6.19 2.49
CA ASN A 165 -6.36 -6.86 1.63
C ASN A 165 -6.49 -8.39 1.67
N MET A 166 -6.81 -8.98 2.83
CA MET A 166 -7.05 -10.43 2.94
C MET A 166 -8.23 -10.88 2.05
N ILE A 167 -9.37 -10.19 2.11
CA ILE A 167 -10.53 -10.57 1.29
C ILE A 167 -10.36 -10.22 -0.19
N ASP A 168 -9.60 -9.17 -0.51
CA ASP A 168 -9.31 -8.85 -1.92
C ASP A 168 -8.42 -9.90 -2.57
N LEU A 169 -7.34 -10.27 -1.89
CA LEU A 169 -6.32 -11.16 -2.44
C LEU A 169 -6.73 -12.63 -2.33
N PHE A 170 -7.25 -13.07 -1.17
CA PHE A 170 -7.47 -14.47 -0.86
C PHE A 170 -8.94 -14.89 -0.80
N GLY A 171 -9.87 -13.95 -0.77
CA GLY A 171 -11.30 -14.23 -0.62
C GLY A 171 -11.64 -14.69 0.79
N GLN A 172 -11.63 -16.01 1.05
CA GLN A 172 -11.70 -16.52 2.42
C GLN A 172 -10.36 -16.36 3.14
N SER A 173 -10.38 -16.16 4.45
CA SER A 173 -9.16 -15.84 5.19
C SER A 173 -9.16 -16.39 6.62
N SER A 174 -7.99 -16.43 7.23
CA SER A 174 -7.89 -16.55 8.69
C SER A 174 -8.54 -15.34 9.34
N PHE A 175 -9.39 -15.58 10.35
CA PHE A 175 -10.15 -14.55 11.06
C PHE A 175 -10.01 -14.72 12.55
N ILE A 176 -9.59 -13.65 13.24
CA ILE A 176 -9.42 -13.57 14.68
C ILE A 176 -9.52 -12.09 15.10
N THR A 177 -10.14 -11.83 16.26
CA THR A 177 -10.25 -10.48 16.83
C THR A 177 -9.56 -10.40 18.20
N GLU A 178 -9.56 -9.22 18.81
CA GLU A 178 -9.06 -8.98 20.17
C GLU A 178 -9.83 -9.69 21.26
N GLU A 179 -11.03 -10.18 20.95
CA GLU A 179 -11.90 -10.91 21.88
C GLU A 179 -11.49 -12.38 22.04
N ALA A 180 -10.56 -12.86 21.19
CA ALA A 180 -10.11 -14.25 21.23
C ALA A 180 -9.37 -14.57 22.52
N GLU A 181 -9.58 -15.79 23.05
CA GLU A 181 -8.86 -16.26 24.23
C GLU A 181 -7.37 -16.50 23.92
N VAL A 182 -6.53 -16.42 24.96
CA VAL A 182 -5.09 -16.68 24.80
C VAL A 182 -4.86 -18.12 24.32
N GLY A 183 -4.24 -18.24 23.15
CA GLY A 183 -3.97 -19.54 22.50
C GLY A 183 -5.10 -20.02 21.59
N GLU A 184 -6.14 -19.23 21.39
CA GLU A 184 -7.16 -19.51 20.38
C GLU A 184 -6.55 -19.33 18.98
N GLU A 185 -6.74 -20.33 18.12
CA GLU A 185 -6.28 -20.31 16.74
C GLU A 185 -7.28 -19.58 15.83
N PRO A 186 -6.79 -18.85 14.80
CA PRO A 186 -7.67 -18.22 13.83
C PRO A 186 -8.54 -19.27 13.13
N ARG A 187 -9.82 -19.00 12.98
CA ARG A 187 -10.72 -19.81 12.15
C ARG A 187 -10.75 -19.31 10.72
N GLN A 188 -11.16 -20.16 9.79
CA GLN A 188 -11.43 -19.70 8.43
C GLN A 188 -12.79 -18.99 8.38
N ALA A 189 -12.82 -17.77 7.84
CA ALA A 189 -14.04 -17.00 7.60
C ALA A 189 -14.27 -16.82 6.10
N SER A 190 -15.54 -16.76 5.71
CA SER A 190 -15.92 -16.46 4.34
C SER A 190 -15.65 -15.00 3.97
N ARG A 191 -15.50 -14.72 2.68
CA ARG A 191 -15.29 -13.35 2.17
C ARG A 191 -16.41 -12.40 2.62
N LEU A 192 -17.67 -12.85 2.59
CA LEU A 192 -18.83 -12.08 3.02
C LEU A 192 -18.79 -11.78 4.53
N GLU A 193 -18.40 -12.73 5.33
CA GLU A 193 -18.31 -12.54 6.78
C GLU A 193 -17.28 -11.48 7.15
N VAL A 194 -16.10 -11.54 6.55
CA VAL A 194 -15.04 -10.54 6.78
C VAL A 194 -15.42 -9.19 6.19
N PHE A 195 -16.08 -9.15 5.03
CA PHE A 195 -16.66 -7.92 4.48
C PHE A 195 -17.60 -7.24 5.47
N ASN A 196 -18.52 -7.98 6.07
CA ASN A 196 -19.47 -7.44 7.06
C ASN A 196 -18.77 -6.93 8.31
N PHE A 197 -17.73 -7.64 8.77
CA PHE A 197 -16.91 -7.18 9.90
C PHE A 197 -16.22 -5.85 9.58
N ILE A 198 -15.55 -5.74 8.44
CA ILE A 198 -14.90 -4.49 8.02
C ILE A 198 -15.91 -3.35 7.90
N GLU A 199 -17.07 -3.62 7.29
CA GLU A 199 -18.14 -2.63 7.15
C GLU A 199 -18.61 -2.13 8.52
N GLN A 200 -18.86 -3.03 9.46
CA GLN A 200 -19.31 -2.66 10.81
C GLN A 200 -18.29 -1.79 11.54
N GLU A 201 -17.02 -2.21 11.53
CA GLU A 201 -15.92 -1.48 12.16
C GLU A 201 -15.79 -0.05 11.60
N LEU A 202 -15.70 0.09 10.29
CA LEU A 202 -15.51 1.39 9.65
C LEU A 202 -16.75 2.29 9.76
N LYS A 203 -17.96 1.72 9.65
CA LYS A 203 -19.19 2.49 9.83
C LYS A 203 -19.31 3.05 11.23
N GLU A 204 -19.03 2.25 12.24
CA GLU A 204 -19.07 2.72 13.63
C GLU A 204 -18.10 3.88 13.83
N ILE A 205 -16.85 3.72 13.39
CA ILE A 205 -15.83 4.76 13.52
C ILE A 205 -16.24 6.06 12.81
N VAL A 206 -16.71 5.97 11.57
CA VAL A 206 -17.05 7.13 10.75
C VAL A 206 -18.36 7.79 11.22
N ASP A 207 -19.41 7.01 11.44
CA ASP A 207 -20.73 7.54 11.75
C ASP A 207 -20.81 8.13 13.18
N GLN A 208 -20.00 7.58 14.12
CA GLN A 208 -19.88 8.10 15.49
C GLN A 208 -18.72 9.10 15.66
N LYS A 209 -17.91 9.33 14.61
CA LYS A 209 -16.73 10.20 14.64
C LYS A 209 -15.76 9.86 15.78
N LEU A 210 -15.43 8.58 15.91
CA LEU A 210 -14.52 8.07 16.94
C LEU A 210 -13.05 8.40 16.67
N ILE A 211 -12.74 8.97 15.50
CA ILE A 211 -11.41 9.32 15.01
C ILE A 211 -11.36 10.78 14.59
N SER A 212 -10.20 11.43 14.67
CA SER A 212 -10.02 12.84 14.38
C SER A 212 -10.36 13.21 12.93
N GLU A 213 -11.04 14.35 12.76
CA GLU A 213 -11.19 15.00 11.43
C GLU A 213 -9.88 15.70 11.00
N ASN A 214 -8.98 16.00 11.93
CA ASN A 214 -7.70 16.65 11.69
C ASN A 214 -6.60 15.88 12.41
N PRO A 215 -6.24 14.67 11.93
CA PRO A 215 -5.24 13.84 12.59
C PRO A 215 -3.86 14.50 12.58
N LEU A 216 -3.01 14.10 13.50
CA LEU A 216 -1.60 14.40 13.41
C LEU A 216 -1.03 13.78 12.13
N TYR A 217 -0.02 14.45 11.56
CA TYR A 217 0.64 13.93 10.36
C TYR A 217 1.11 12.48 10.56
N GLY A 218 0.91 11.64 9.54
CA GLY A 218 1.24 10.20 9.58
C GLY A 218 0.22 9.32 10.32
N ARG A 219 -0.83 9.90 10.91
CA ARG A 219 -1.94 9.14 11.52
C ARG A 219 -3.18 9.15 10.60
N VAL A 220 -3.89 8.05 10.56
CA VAL A 220 -5.15 7.96 9.82
C VAL A 220 -6.24 8.74 10.56
N GLY A 221 -7.03 9.52 9.81
CA GLY A 221 -8.16 10.26 10.35
C GLY A 221 -9.49 9.84 9.71
N LEU A 222 -10.52 10.65 9.95
CA LEU A 222 -11.87 10.41 9.48
C LEU A 222 -11.93 10.20 7.96
N ASP A 223 -11.22 11.01 7.19
CA ASP A 223 -11.19 10.90 5.73
C ASP A 223 -10.56 9.59 5.25
N GLY A 224 -9.50 9.13 5.93
CA GLY A 224 -8.86 7.84 5.62
C GLY A 224 -9.78 6.65 5.93
N ALA A 225 -10.46 6.67 7.07
CA ALA A 225 -11.42 5.65 7.45
C ALA A 225 -12.63 5.62 6.49
N GLU A 226 -13.20 6.78 6.15
CA GLU A 226 -14.34 6.88 5.23
C GLU A 226 -13.93 6.52 3.78
N ALA A 227 -12.71 6.85 3.36
CA ALA A 227 -12.16 6.46 2.06
C ALA A 227 -11.99 4.94 1.93
N LEU A 228 -11.51 4.27 2.99
CA LEU A 228 -11.44 2.81 3.02
C LEU A 228 -12.83 2.17 2.96
N LEU A 229 -13.80 2.73 3.66
CA LEU A 229 -15.21 2.29 3.59
C LEU A 229 -15.80 2.49 2.19
N ALA A 230 -15.52 3.63 1.53
CA ALA A 230 -15.94 3.87 0.15
C ALA A 230 -15.32 2.84 -0.81
N ARG A 231 -14.02 2.52 -0.66
CA ARG A 231 -13.33 1.50 -1.46
C ARG A 231 -13.89 0.09 -1.20
N LEU A 232 -14.28 -0.22 0.04
CA LEU A 232 -14.97 -1.47 0.38
C LEU A 232 -16.30 -1.57 -0.36
N TYR A 233 -17.12 -0.51 -0.37
CA TYR A 233 -18.39 -0.47 -1.08
C TYR A 233 -18.24 -0.51 -2.61
N LEU A 234 -17.20 0.14 -3.16
CA LEU A 234 -16.90 0.07 -4.58
C LEU A 234 -16.73 -1.37 -5.06
N ASN A 235 -16.10 -2.21 -4.23
CA ASN A 235 -15.83 -3.62 -4.52
C ASN A 235 -16.88 -4.60 -3.96
N ALA A 236 -17.98 -4.11 -3.41
CA ALA A 236 -18.95 -4.93 -2.68
C ALA A 236 -19.58 -6.05 -3.54
N GLU A 237 -19.82 -5.81 -4.82
CA GLU A 237 -20.35 -6.87 -5.72
C GLU A 237 -19.39 -8.05 -5.80
N VAL A 238 -18.08 -7.79 -5.86
CA VAL A 238 -17.04 -8.83 -5.88
C VAL A 238 -16.91 -9.55 -4.54
N TYR A 239 -17.05 -8.83 -3.43
CA TYR A 239 -16.78 -9.39 -2.10
C TYR A 239 -18.00 -10.05 -1.45
N SER A 240 -19.18 -9.49 -1.68
CA SER A 240 -20.43 -9.94 -1.04
C SER A 240 -21.46 -10.50 -2.03
N GLY A 241 -21.23 -10.35 -3.33
CA GLY A 241 -22.24 -10.67 -4.36
C GLY A 241 -23.32 -9.60 -4.52
N THR A 242 -23.29 -8.51 -3.75
CA THR A 242 -24.30 -7.45 -3.78
C THR A 242 -23.64 -6.09 -4.05
N PRO A 243 -23.99 -5.40 -5.14
CA PRO A 243 -23.43 -4.08 -5.43
C PRO A 243 -23.90 -3.02 -4.41
N ARG A 244 -23.00 -2.13 -4.03
CA ARG A 244 -23.23 -1.06 -3.06
C ARG A 244 -22.83 0.33 -3.63
N TRP A 245 -23.16 0.57 -4.91
CA TRP A 245 -22.78 1.80 -5.62
C TRP A 245 -23.28 3.07 -4.95
N ALA A 246 -24.52 3.08 -4.45
CA ALA A 246 -25.10 4.23 -3.77
C ALA A 246 -24.41 4.55 -2.44
N ASP A 247 -24.01 3.51 -1.69
CA ASP A 247 -23.27 3.69 -0.44
C ASP A 247 -21.86 4.23 -0.72
N CYS A 248 -21.17 3.68 -1.73
CA CYS A 248 -19.88 4.19 -2.18
C CYS A 248 -19.96 5.66 -2.57
N GLN A 249 -20.91 6.02 -3.43
CA GLN A 249 -21.12 7.39 -3.87
C GLN A 249 -21.34 8.34 -2.70
N ALA A 250 -22.20 7.99 -1.74
CA ALA A 250 -22.49 8.82 -0.58
C ALA A 250 -21.24 9.11 0.26
N ARG A 251 -20.37 8.11 0.45
CA ARG A 251 -19.07 8.30 1.15
C ARG A 251 -18.13 9.19 0.33
N CYS A 252 -18.05 9.00 -0.98
CA CYS A 252 -17.26 9.87 -1.86
C CYS A 252 -17.74 11.34 -1.77
N GLU A 253 -19.05 11.60 -1.80
CA GLU A 253 -19.60 12.94 -1.67
C GLU A 253 -19.26 13.60 -0.34
N ASN A 254 -19.29 12.86 0.76
CA ASN A 254 -18.93 13.38 2.07
C ASN A 254 -17.48 13.85 2.10
N ILE A 255 -16.56 13.02 1.61
CA ILE A 255 -15.13 13.33 1.55
C ILE A 255 -14.90 14.55 0.64
N ILE A 256 -15.41 14.51 -0.59
CA ILE A 256 -15.24 15.61 -1.56
C ILE A 256 -15.72 16.95 -0.96
N ARG A 257 -16.86 16.94 -0.26
CA ARG A 257 -17.41 18.16 0.36
C ARG A 257 -16.48 18.76 1.42
N ARG A 258 -15.78 17.93 2.22
CA ARG A 258 -14.82 18.40 3.22
C ARG A 258 -13.57 19.03 2.60
N HIS A 259 -13.20 18.61 1.39
CA HIS A 259 -12.00 19.08 0.68
C HIS A 259 -12.24 20.22 -0.31
N GLN A 260 -13.49 20.67 -0.50
CA GLN A 260 -13.80 21.80 -1.37
C GLN A 260 -13.22 23.12 -0.84
N GLY A 261 -12.81 24.00 -1.77
CA GLY A 261 -12.32 25.35 -1.48
C GLY A 261 -10.78 25.46 -1.43
N GLY A 262 -10.05 24.35 -1.51
CA GLY A 262 -8.59 24.31 -1.58
C GLY A 262 -8.05 23.61 -2.84
N GLY A 263 -6.74 23.65 -3.03
CA GLY A 263 -6.07 22.90 -4.08
C GLY A 263 -6.39 23.31 -5.51
N PHE A 264 -6.16 22.39 -6.44
CA PHE A 264 -6.38 22.60 -7.86
C PHE A 264 -7.85 22.93 -8.15
N GLN A 265 -8.10 24.14 -8.67
CA GLN A 265 -9.44 24.64 -8.98
C GLN A 265 -10.49 24.53 -7.85
N GLY A 266 -10.03 24.55 -6.58
CA GLY A 266 -10.92 24.44 -5.43
C GLY A 266 -11.42 23.04 -5.14
N SER A 267 -10.79 22.00 -5.70
CA SER A 267 -11.20 20.59 -5.58
C SER A 267 -10.55 19.84 -4.42
N GLY A 268 -9.56 20.43 -3.75
CA GLY A 268 -8.74 19.75 -2.76
C GLY A 268 -7.59 18.92 -3.34
N LEU A 269 -7.58 18.68 -4.66
CA LEU A 269 -6.47 17.98 -5.31
C LEU A 269 -5.18 18.80 -5.22
N ALA A 270 -4.03 18.14 -5.14
CA ALA A 270 -2.74 18.80 -5.25
C ALA A 270 -2.64 19.56 -6.58
N ASN A 271 -2.01 20.75 -6.58
CA ASN A 271 -1.89 21.57 -7.79
C ASN A 271 -1.06 20.89 -8.87
N GLU A 272 -0.04 20.14 -8.45
CA GLU A 272 0.82 19.38 -9.35
C GLU A 272 0.84 17.91 -8.94
N TYR A 273 0.65 17.03 -9.91
CA TYR A 273 0.61 15.58 -9.72
C TYR A 273 1.88 15.02 -9.04
N LEU A 274 3.05 15.48 -9.50
CA LEU A 274 4.33 14.96 -9.05
C LEU A 274 4.60 15.26 -7.56
N TYR A 275 4.01 16.32 -7.01
CA TYR A 275 4.19 16.67 -5.58
C TYR A 275 3.76 15.56 -4.61
N LEU A 276 2.88 14.68 -5.07
CA LEU A 276 2.39 13.55 -4.28
C LEU A 276 3.43 12.43 -4.08
N PHE A 277 4.52 12.43 -4.86
CA PHE A 277 5.46 11.30 -4.95
C PHE A 277 6.92 11.69 -4.75
N CYS A 278 7.18 12.93 -4.32
CA CYS A 278 8.50 13.43 -3.97
C CYS A 278 8.84 13.17 -2.50
N GLU A 279 10.11 13.27 -2.13
CA GLU A 279 10.58 13.09 -0.76
C GLU A 279 9.87 14.00 0.24
N ASP A 280 9.55 15.22 -0.18
CA ASP A 280 8.90 16.25 0.64
C ASP A 280 7.38 16.30 0.45
N ASN A 281 6.76 15.22 -0.03
CA ASN A 281 5.30 15.15 -0.23
C ASN A 281 4.48 15.33 1.07
N LYS A 282 5.13 15.19 2.22
CA LYS A 282 4.61 15.47 3.55
C LYS A 282 4.73 16.92 3.99
N GLN A 283 5.57 17.72 3.32
CA GLN A 283 5.90 19.07 3.76
C GLN A 283 5.02 20.11 3.08
N TYR A 284 4.97 21.29 3.69
CA TYR A 284 4.32 22.44 3.11
C TYR A 284 5.06 22.88 1.83
N MET A 285 4.33 22.91 0.73
CA MET A 285 4.89 23.33 -0.54
C MET A 285 5.16 24.84 -0.54
N PRO A 286 6.41 25.30 -0.83
CA PRO A 286 6.77 26.71 -0.77
C PRO A 286 5.88 27.58 -1.68
N GLY A 287 5.30 28.63 -1.09
CA GLY A 287 4.47 29.62 -1.81
C GLY A 287 3.06 29.18 -2.15
N GLY A 288 2.63 27.98 -1.73
CA GLY A 288 1.30 27.44 -1.98
C GLY A 288 0.46 27.29 -0.71
N SER A 289 -0.85 27.46 -0.85
CA SER A 289 -1.83 27.06 0.16
C SER A 289 -2.16 25.56 0.07
N ASN A 290 -1.73 24.91 -1.00
CA ASN A 290 -2.02 23.51 -1.27
C ASN A 290 -0.82 22.63 -0.96
N LYS A 291 -1.02 21.73 -0.04
CA LYS A 291 -0.05 20.71 0.37
C LYS A 291 -0.40 19.39 -0.32
N ALA A 292 0.60 18.63 -0.75
CA ALA A 292 0.38 17.29 -1.27
C ALA A 292 -0.34 16.41 -0.24
N GLU A 293 0.00 16.54 1.03
CA GLU A 293 -0.61 15.83 2.15
C GLU A 293 -2.14 16.02 2.25
N ASN A 294 -2.69 17.15 1.76
CA ASN A 294 -4.15 17.39 1.77
C ASN A 294 -4.90 16.50 0.79
N GLU A 295 -4.24 15.97 -0.24
CA GLU A 295 -4.82 14.98 -1.14
C GLU A 295 -4.64 13.55 -0.63
N ILE A 296 -3.64 13.29 0.23
CA ILE A 296 -3.39 11.97 0.81
C ILE A 296 -4.33 11.77 2.01
N LEU A 297 -5.39 11.00 1.81
CA LEU A 297 -6.42 10.73 2.82
C LEU A 297 -6.01 9.63 3.79
N PHE A 298 -5.28 8.64 3.28
CA PHE A 298 -4.64 7.57 4.04
C PHE A 298 -3.27 7.31 3.43
N GLY A 299 -2.24 7.46 4.23
CA GLY A 299 -0.85 7.25 3.83
C GLY A 299 -0.04 6.62 4.95
N ILE A 300 1.11 6.07 4.59
CA ILE A 300 2.11 5.54 5.53
C ILE A 300 3.35 6.38 5.43
N SER A 301 3.78 6.94 6.55
CA SER A 301 4.95 7.82 6.62
C SER A 301 6.25 7.03 6.65
N PHE A 302 7.23 7.57 5.94
CA PHE A 302 8.59 7.06 5.90
C PHE A 302 9.60 8.15 6.26
N ASP A 303 10.74 7.70 6.76
CA ASP A 303 11.87 8.56 7.09
C ASP A 303 13.16 7.77 6.90
N GLN A 304 14.12 8.35 6.18
CA GLN A 304 15.36 7.68 5.81
C GLN A 304 16.20 7.22 7.00
N ASP A 305 16.04 7.87 8.16
CA ASP A 305 16.82 7.61 9.37
C ASP A 305 16.02 6.80 10.41
N MET A 306 14.72 7.07 10.55
CA MET A 306 13.89 6.55 11.62
C MET A 306 12.92 5.43 11.20
N VAL A 307 12.44 5.45 9.94
CA VAL A 307 11.45 4.48 9.43
C VAL A 307 11.99 3.82 8.18
N GLN A 308 13.02 3.01 8.37
CA GLN A 308 13.76 2.34 7.29
C GLN A 308 13.09 1.04 6.85
N SER A 309 12.94 0.86 5.54
CA SER A 309 12.35 -0.35 4.96
C SER A 309 12.87 -0.60 3.54
N TYR A 310 13.08 -1.85 3.19
CA TYR A 310 13.23 -2.29 1.79
C TYR A 310 11.88 -2.59 1.12
N GLY A 311 10.77 -2.19 1.75
CA GLY A 311 9.43 -2.12 1.18
C GLY A 311 9.02 -0.67 0.86
N GLY A 312 7.76 -0.44 0.58
CA GLY A 312 7.20 0.89 0.32
C GLY A 312 7.95 1.69 -0.76
N PRO A 313 8.14 3.01 -0.57
CA PRO A 313 8.75 3.88 -1.57
C PRO A 313 10.20 3.50 -1.91
N THR A 314 10.99 3.04 -0.93
CA THR A 314 12.36 2.57 -1.19
C THR A 314 12.38 1.44 -2.22
N PHE A 315 11.47 0.47 -2.08
CA PHE A 315 11.33 -0.60 -3.07
C PHE A 315 10.95 -0.05 -4.45
N ILE A 316 9.91 0.79 -4.51
CA ILE A 316 9.39 1.30 -5.78
C ILE A 316 10.49 2.10 -6.51
N VAL A 317 11.15 3.03 -5.80
CA VAL A 317 12.19 3.87 -6.38
C VAL A 317 13.39 3.02 -6.84
N ALA A 318 13.97 2.19 -5.96
CA ALA A 318 15.13 1.38 -6.30
C ALA A 318 14.85 0.39 -7.44
N ALA A 319 13.64 -0.18 -7.49
CA ALA A 319 13.26 -1.15 -8.52
C ALA A 319 12.96 -0.51 -9.88
N THR A 320 12.50 0.75 -9.91
CA THR A 320 12.24 1.48 -11.17
C THR A 320 13.48 2.15 -11.75
N ILE A 321 14.50 2.45 -10.93
CA ILE A 321 15.75 3.07 -11.39
C ILE A 321 16.39 2.21 -12.48
N THR A 322 16.75 2.89 -13.57
CA THR A 322 17.61 2.36 -14.61
C THR A 322 18.73 3.36 -14.83
N ASN A 323 19.95 3.00 -14.44
CA ASN A 323 21.11 3.87 -14.58
C ASN A 323 21.56 3.87 -16.05
N THR A 324 21.21 4.92 -16.74
CA THR A 324 21.63 5.15 -18.12
C THR A 324 22.29 6.52 -18.23
N THR A 325 23.01 6.76 -19.32
CA THR A 325 23.55 8.09 -19.63
C THR A 325 22.46 9.14 -19.82
N VAL A 326 21.23 8.71 -20.12
CA VAL A 326 20.06 9.59 -20.34
C VAL A 326 19.37 9.92 -19.03
N ILE A 327 19.28 8.94 -18.10
CA ILE A 327 18.64 9.11 -16.78
C ILE A 327 19.61 8.59 -15.73
N PRO A 328 20.53 9.42 -15.25
CA PRO A 328 21.45 9.02 -14.21
C PRO A 328 20.71 8.73 -12.89
N ARG A 329 21.23 7.75 -12.14
CA ARG A 329 20.68 7.31 -10.84
C ARG A 329 20.40 8.46 -9.87
N GLN A 330 21.24 9.47 -9.88
CA GLN A 330 21.09 10.66 -9.01
C GLN A 330 19.76 11.37 -9.19
N ASN A 331 19.11 11.23 -10.34
CA ASN A 331 17.81 11.85 -10.60
C ASN A 331 16.66 11.23 -9.80
N TYR A 332 16.88 10.05 -9.24
CA TYR A 332 15.87 9.38 -8.41
C TYR A 332 16.06 9.65 -6.91
N GLY A 333 17.17 10.26 -6.49
CA GLY A 333 17.48 10.48 -5.08
C GLY A 333 17.77 9.21 -4.28
N CYS A 334 18.05 8.09 -4.96
CA CYS A 334 18.28 6.78 -4.33
C CYS A 334 19.66 6.24 -4.70
N SER A 335 20.39 5.74 -3.70
CA SER A 335 21.70 5.13 -3.89
C SER A 335 21.62 3.69 -4.42
N ALA A 336 20.49 3.00 -4.22
CA ALA A 336 20.24 1.65 -4.72
C ALA A 336 19.70 1.68 -6.15
N GLU A 337 20.08 0.70 -6.96
CA GLU A 337 19.65 0.52 -8.34
C GLU A 337 19.36 -0.96 -8.58
N TRP A 338 18.07 -1.30 -8.67
CA TRP A 338 17.68 -2.70 -8.95
C TRP A 338 17.20 -2.90 -10.38
N SER A 339 16.79 -1.84 -11.06
CA SER A 339 16.40 -1.84 -12.48
C SER A 339 15.42 -2.94 -12.89
N SER A 340 14.54 -3.35 -12.00
CA SER A 340 13.73 -4.57 -12.13
C SER A 340 12.30 -4.33 -12.58
N ILE A 341 11.69 -3.19 -12.23
CA ILE A 341 10.34 -2.82 -12.66
C ILE A 341 10.40 -2.05 -13.97
N LYS A 342 9.58 -2.48 -14.94
CA LYS A 342 9.35 -1.78 -16.20
C LYS A 342 7.86 -1.70 -16.50
N GLY A 343 7.43 -0.61 -17.14
CA GLY A 343 6.10 -0.52 -17.71
C GLY A 343 5.96 -1.37 -18.96
N ILE A 344 4.85 -2.05 -19.11
CA ILE A 344 4.56 -2.80 -20.35
C ILE A 344 3.97 -1.87 -21.42
N GLN A 345 3.92 -2.37 -22.65
CA GLN A 345 3.46 -1.58 -23.80
C GLN A 345 2.04 -1.06 -23.62
N GLN A 346 1.12 -1.89 -23.13
CA GLN A 346 -0.28 -1.52 -22.93
C GLN A 346 -0.46 -0.32 -21.99
N MET A 347 0.40 -0.19 -20.98
CA MET A 347 0.38 0.98 -20.10
C MET A 347 0.87 2.23 -20.83
N ALA A 348 1.98 2.16 -21.57
CA ALA A 348 2.49 3.29 -22.35
C ALA A 348 1.48 3.76 -23.40
N GLU A 349 0.78 2.83 -24.06
CA GLU A 349 -0.23 3.14 -25.08
C GLU A 349 -1.40 3.99 -24.54
N ARG A 350 -1.68 3.95 -23.23
CA ARG A 350 -2.74 4.79 -22.61
C ARG A 350 -2.43 6.28 -22.68
N PHE A 351 -1.18 6.65 -22.91
CA PHE A 351 -0.75 8.05 -23.07
C PHE A 351 -0.66 8.48 -24.54
N TYR A 352 -0.79 7.56 -25.49
CA TYR A 352 -0.69 7.91 -26.92
C TYR A 352 -1.79 8.89 -27.33
N GLY A 353 -1.37 10.00 -27.98
CA GLY A 353 -2.28 11.06 -28.40
C GLY A 353 -2.64 12.08 -27.31
N LEU A 354 -2.04 11.97 -26.12
CA LEU A 354 -2.23 12.90 -25.00
C LEU A 354 -1.01 13.81 -24.85
N SER A 355 -0.70 14.59 -25.87
CA SER A 355 0.56 15.35 -26.02
C SER A 355 0.88 16.36 -24.89
N ASN A 356 -0.07 16.66 -24.01
CA ASN A 356 0.11 17.62 -22.92
C ASN A 356 -0.18 16.99 -21.55
N ASP A 357 -0.31 15.67 -21.45
CA ASP A 357 -0.52 14.99 -20.18
C ASP A 357 0.80 14.91 -19.41
N LYS A 358 0.93 15.69 -18.35
CA LYS A 358 2.15 15.76 -17.53
C LYS A 358 2.54 14.41 -16.90
N ARG A 359 1.62 13.48 -16.77
CA ARG A 359 1.90 12.12 -16.25
C ARG A 359 2.66 11.29 -17.27
N ASP A 360 2.58 11.65 -18.57
CA ASP A 360 3.38 11.06 -19.64
C ASP A 360 4.88 11.43 -19.51
N ASP A 361 5.19 12.59 -18.94
CA ASP A 361 6.56 13.03 -18.71
C ASP A 361 7.32 12.14 -17.69
N LEU A 362 6.59 11.35 -16.89
CA LEU A 362 7.17 10.40 -15.95
C LEU A 362 7.52 9.05 -16.59
N TRP A 363 7.32 8.92 -17.89
CA TRP A 363 7.60 7.72 -18.66
C TRP A 363 8.72 7.97 -19.65
N VAL A 364 9.78 7.16 -19.57
CA VAL A 364 10.81 7.16 -20.60
C VAL A 364 10.62 5.90 -21.45
N ARG A 365 10.21 6.12 -22.69
CA ARG A 365 9.85 5.06 -23.64
C ARG A 365 11.07 4.63 -24.42
N GLY A 366 11.23 3.33 -24.65
CA GLY A 366 12.23 2.79 -25.56
C GLY A 366 13.09 1.69 -24.98
N VAL A 367 13.99 1.19 -25.82
CA VAL A 367 15.07 0.29 -25.40
C VAL A 367 16.20 1.10 -24.84
N TYR A 368 16.66 0.73 -23.67
CA TYR A 368 17.93 1.22 -23.16
C TYR A 368 19.02 0.21 -23.46
N SER A 369 19.77 0.44 -24.52
CA SER A 369 21.18 0.10 -24.54
C SER A 369 21.96 1.34 -24.13
N ASP A 370 23.10 1.21 -23.52
CA ASP A 370 23.96 2.35 -23.15
C ASP A 370 24.35 3.26 -24.33
N GLU A 371 23.97 2.91 -25.55
CA GLU A 371 24.42 3.55 -26.77
C GLU A 371 23.31 4.20 -27.64
N ASP A 372 22.02 3.82 -27.49
CA ASP A 372 20.94 4.35 -28.32
C ASP A 372 19.62 4.59 -27.61
N TYR A 373 19.34 5.85 -27.26
CA TYR A 373 18.00 6.30 -26.96
C TYR A 373 17.23 6.47 -28.28
N SER A 374 16.32 5.55 -28.56
CA SER A 374 15.36 5.72 -29.65
C SER A 374 13.95 5.82 -29.10
N ASP A 375 13.16 6.80 -29.52
CA ASP A 375 11.72 6.94 -29.21
C ASP A 375 10.88 5.75 -29.71
N THR A 376 11.50 4.77 -30.35
CA THR A 376 10.86 3.55 -30.80
C THR A 376 10.83 2.55 -29.65
N PHE A 377 9.62 2.25 -29.15
CA PHE A 377 9.39 1.12 -28.29
C PHE A 377 9.92 -0.16 -28.96
N VAL A 378 11.01 -0.68 -28.47
CA VAL A 378 11.40 -2.05 -28.73
C VAL A 378 10.84 -2.87 -27.58
N GLY A 379 9.71 -3.52 -27.83
CA GLY A 379 9.11 -4.43 -26.89
C GLY A 379 10.12 -5.47 -26.41
N PHE A 380 9.80 -6.14 -25.32
CA PHE A 380 10.57 -7.29 -24.85
C PHE A 380 10.85 -8.23 -26.04
N THR A 381 12.06 -8.24 -26.54
CA THR A 381 12.46 -9.21 -27.55
C THR A 381 12.85 -10.50 -26.85
N GLY A 382 11.88 -11.31 -26.42
CA GLY A 382 12.03 -12.73 -26.05
C GLY A 382 13.17 -13.19 -25.14
N ALA A 383 14.13 -12.33 -24.86
CA ALA A 383 15.20 -12.56 -23.91
C ALA A 383 14.96 -11.65 -22.71
N TRP A 384 14.61 -12.23 -21.59
CA TRP A 384 14.65 -11.58 -20.30
C TRP A 384 16.06 -11.06 -20.07
N GLY A 385 16.27 -9.83 -20.35
CA GLY A 385 17.57 -9.21 -20.27
C GLY A 385 17.43 -7.71 -20.19
N THR A 386 18.41 -7.07 -19.66
CA THR A 386 18.54 -5.71 -19.15
C THR A 386 18.07 -4.56 -20.06
N THR A 387 17.51 -4.81 -21.22
CA THR A 387 17.39 -3.83 -22.30
C THR A 387 15.97 -3.60 -22.83
N GLY A 388 14.91 -4.07 -22.19
CA GLY A 388 13.55 -3.88 -22.73
C GLY A 388 12.56 -3.28 -21.73
N GLY A 389 11.64 -2.47 -22.22
CA GLY A 389 10.52 -1.90 -21.47
C GLY A 389 10.60 -0.40 -21.23
N ASN A 390 9.55 0.16 -20.63
CA ASN A 390 9.47 1.59 -20.32
C ASN A 390 9.97 1.85 -18.91
N VAL A 391 10.83 2.85 -18.73
CA VAL A 391 11.28 3.32 -17.42
C VAL A 391 10.24 4.27 -16.84
N ILE A 392 10.04 4.20 -15.53
CA ILE A 392 9.03 4.96 -14.81
C ILE A 392 9.71 5.76 -13.69
N ILE A 393 9.33 7.02 -13.50
CA ILE A 393 9.92 7.93 -12.51
C ILE A 393 8.84 8.52 -11.57
N LYS A 394 7.76 7.84 -11.31
CA LYS A 394 6.65 8.40 -10.53
C LYS A 394 7.05 8.70 -9.07
N PHE A 395 7.61 7.73 -8.38
CA PHE A 395 8.15 7.90 -7.03
C PHE A 395 9.61 8.28 -7.08
N THR A 396 10.03 9.18 -6.18
CA THR A 396 11.42 9.65 -6.13
C THR A 396 11.80 10.06 -4.71
N GLY A 397 13.07 9.85 -4.34
CA GLY A 397 13.69 10.42 -3.16
C GLY A 397 14.13 11.89 -3.34
N ASN A 398 13.74 12.54 -4.44
CA ASN A 398 14.05 13.93 -4.70
C ASN A 398 12.99 14.87 -4.11
N THR A 399 13.43 16.05 -3.68
CA THR A 399 12.54 17.16 -3.35
C THR A 399 12.16 17.93 -4.61
N ILE A 400 11.00 18.56 -4.58
CA ILE A 400 10.60 19.44 -5.67
C ILE A 400 11.43 20.73 -5.66
N THR A 401 11.66 21.30 -6.84
CA THR A 401 12.39 22.57 -6.94
C THR A 401 11.63 23.67 -6.21
N LYS A 402 12.35 24.58 -5.55
CA LYS A 402 11.77 25.72 -4.82
C LYS A 402 11.05 26.73 -5.71
N ASN A 403 11.20 26.64 -7.04
CA ASN A 403 10.54 27.51 -7.99
C ASN A 403 9.76 26.69 -9.04
N PRO A 404 8.54 26.25 -8.70
CA PRO A 404 7.70 25.43 -9.60
C PRO A 404 7.34 26.13 -10.91
N ALA A 405 7.37 27.47 -10.95
CA ALA A 405 7.14 28.23 -12.19
C ALA A 405 8.29 28.11 -13.22
N ALA A 406 9.45 27.64 -12.79
CA ALA A 406 10.62 27.43 -13.64
C ALA A 406 10.75 25.95 -14.10
N VAL A 407 9.84 25.09 -13.74
CA VAL A 407 9.86 23.67 -14.10
C VAL A 407 9.56 23.50 -15.57
N ASP A 408 10.51 23.01 -16.33
CA ASP A 408 10.34 22.63 -17.73
C ASP A 408 9.91 21.17 -17.82
N TYR A 409 8.60 20.94 -17.87
CA TYR A 409 8.02 19.60 -17.95
C TYR A 409 8.41 18.82 -19.23
N SER A 410 9.00 19.48 -20.22
CA SER A 410 9.60 18.79 -21.38
C SER A 410 10.93 18.11 -21.04
N LYS A 411 11.47 18.38 -19.86
CA LYS A 411 12.74 17.83 -19.35
C LYS A 411 12.51 17.29 -17.93
N PRO A 412 12.20 15.99 -17.76
CA PRO A 412 11.92 15.41 -16.44
C PRO A 412 12.95 15.76 -15.35
N LEU A 413 14.19 15.99 -15.77
CA LEU A 413 15.31 16.31 -14.87
C LEU A 413 15.25 17.69 -14.23
N THR A 414 14.41 18.61 -14.73
CA THR A 414 14.26 19.95 -14.16
C THR A 414 13.13 20.05 -13.15
N LEU A 415 12.39 18.96 -12.93
CA LEU A 415 11.31 18.90 -11.93
C LEU A 415 11.86 18.94 -10.49
N PHE A 416 13.08 18.51 -10.27
CA PHE A 416 13.67 18.33 -8.96
C PHE A 416 14.68 19.44 -8.61
N ASP A 417 14.94 19.64 -7.34
CA ASP A 417 15.95 20.59 -6.86
C ASP A 417 17.34 20.15 -7.32
N GLY A 418 18.02 20.99 -8.09
CA GLY A 418 19.32 20.71 -8.67
C GLY A 418 19.74 21.74 -9.70
N ALA A 419 20.89 21.51 -10.33
CA ALA A 419 21.43 22.35 -11.39
C ALA A 419 22.23 21.54 -12.42
N TYR A 420 22.29 22.01 -13.66
CA TYR A 420 23.21 21.45 -14.64
C TYR A 420 24.66 21.88 -14.35
N ASP A 421 25.59 20.94 -14.37
CA ASP A 421 27.01 21.24 -14.30
C ASP A 421 27.55 21.86 -15.60
N ALA A 422 28.85 22.19 -15.63
CA ALA A 422 29.50 22.78 -16.77
C ALA A 422 29.51 21.90 -18.04
N ASN A 423 29.22 20.60 -17.90
CA ASN A 423 29.15 19.63 -18.99
C ASN A 423 27.71 19.38 -19.44
N GLY A 424 26.71 20.08 -18.85
CA GLY A 424 25.30 19.90 -19.14
C GLY A 424 24.68 18.65 -18.49
N VAL A 425 25.34 18.10 -17.46
CA VAL A 425 24.84 16.98 -16.69
C VAL A 425 24.09 17.51 -15.46
N TRP A 426 22.87 17.02 -15.26
CA TRP A 426 22.07 17.38 -14.09
C TRP A 426 22.71 16.86 -12.79
N GLN A 427 22.82 17.75 -11.82
CA GLN A 427 23.33 17.47 -10.47
C GLN A 427 22.25 17.81 -9.46
N PRO A 428 21.74 16.83 -8.69
CA PRO A 428 20.79 17.09 -7.61
C PRO A 428 21.47 17.85 -6.46
N ASN A 429 20.69 18.63 -5.71
CA ASN A 429 21.21 19.43 -4.58
C ASN A 429 21.34 18.65 -3.26
N TYR A 430 21.20 17.34 -3.30
CA TYR A 430 21.28 16.48 -2.11
C TYR A 430 21.98 15.16 -2.44
N ASP A 431 22.45 14.50 -1.40
CA ASP A 431 23.07 13.19 -1.50
C ASP A 431 21.98 12.10 -1.64
N ALA A 432 22.18 11.19 -2.58
CA ALA A 432 21.31 10.03 -2.72
C ALA A 432 21.37 9.13 -1.48
N THR A 433 20.20 8.78 -0.95
CA THR A 433 20.06 7.97 0.26
C THR A 433 19.69 6.52 -0.07
N THR A 434 19.92 5.60 0.87
CA THR A 434 19.51 4.20 0.70
C THR A 434 18.00 4.04 0.92
N PHE A 435 17.47 4.73 1.91
CA PHE A 435 16.05 4.69 2.26
C PHE A 435 15.38 6.00 1.89
N MET A 436 14.13 5.91 1.46
CA MET A 436 13.35 7.07 1.02
C MET A 436 12.55 7.65 2.18
N SER A 437 12.46 8.98 2.24
CA SER A 437 11.55 9.71 3.12
C SER A 437 10.21 10.04 2.46
N THR A 438 10.01 9.66 1.21
CA THR A 438 8.75 9.82 0.49
C THR A 438 7.67 9.01 1.19
N ASP A 439 6.56 9.63 1.55
CA ASP A 439 5.42 8.91 2.12
C ASP A 439 4.68 8.11 1.05
N GLN A 440 4.16 6.94 1.45
CA GLN A 440 3.40 6.07 0.56
C GLN A 440 1.90 6.39 0.65
N PRO A 441 1.30 7.02 -0.37
CA PRO A 441 -0.16 7.14 -0.44
C PRO A 441 -0.82 5.77 -0.56
N ILE A 442 -1.84 5.52 0.26
CA ILE A 442 -2.69 4.32 0.19
C ILE A 442 -4.02 4.66 -0.48
N ILE A 443 -4.63 5.78 -0.08
CA ILE A 443 -5.85 6.31 -0.70
C ILE A 443 -5.69 7.83 -0.84
N ARG A 444 -5.93 8.33 -2.04
CA ARG A 444 -5.88 9.75 -2.37
C ARG A 444 -7.24 10.29 -2.79
N LEU A 445 -7.44 11.59 -2.67
CA LEU A 445 -8.67 12.27 -3.08
C LEU A 445 -8.99 12.07 -4.58
N ALA A 446 -7.96 11.95 -5.43
CA ALA A 446 -8.14 11.61 -6.84
C ALA A 446 -8.86 10.27 -7.04
N ASP A 447 -8.55 9.25 -6.24
CA ASP A 447 -9.26 7.96 -6.28
C ASP A 447 -10.75 8.14 -5.89
N ILE A 448 -11.05 9.01 -4.92
CA ILE A 448 -12.43 9.31 -4.51
C ILE A 448 -13.25 9.91 -5.68
N TYR A 449 -12.68 10.84 -6.42
CA TYR A 449 -13.31 11.40 -7.63
C TYR A 449 -13.56 10.34 -8.71
N LEU A 450 -12.59 9.44 -8.91
CA LEU A 450 -12.72 8.34 -9.87
C LEU A 450 -13.70 7.28 -9.40
N MET A 451 -13.75 6.96 -8.09
CA MET A 451 -14.76 6.07 -7.50
C MET A 451 -16.18 6.61 -7.68
N TYR A 452 -16.40 7.90 -7.43
CA TYR A 452 -17.69 8.54 -7.70
C TYR A 452 -18.11 8.37 -9.17
N THR A 453 -17.16 8.64 -10.09
CA THR A 453 -17.42 8.50 -11.53
C THR A 453 -17.75 7.05 -11.89
N GLU A 454 -17.09 6.08 -11.26
CA GLU A 454 -17.36 4.65 -11.46
C GLU A 454 -18.75 4.26 -10.94
N CYS A 455 -19.18 4.79 -9.80
CA CYS A 455 -20.53 4.57 -9.27
C CYS A 455 -21.61 5.06 -10.26
N TYR A 456 -21.36 6.14 -10.97
CA TYR A 456 -22.26 6.58 -12.04
C TYR A 456 -22.25 5.61 -13.25
N ILE A 457 -21.07 5.25 -13.73
CA ILE A 457 -20.93 4.45 -14.96
C ILE A 457 -21.47 3.02 -14.75
N ASN A 458 -21.13 2.37 -13.65
CA ASN A 458 -21.48 0.97 -13.38
C ASN A 458 -22.79 0.82 -12.59
N GLY A 459 -23.06 1.74 -11.67
CA GLY A 459 -24.23 1.67 -10.78
C GLY A 459 -25.42 2.52 -11.21
N GLY A 460 -25.25 3.43 -12.15
CA GLY A 460 -26.29 4.37 -12.55
C GLY A 460 -26.72 5.34 -11.44
N VAL A 461 -25.89 5.51 -10.40
CA VAL A 461 -26.18 6.41 -9.26
C VAL A 461 -25.41 7.72 -9.42
N GLY A 462 -25.97 8.80 -8.87
CA GLY A 462 -25.39 10.14 -8.99
C GLY A 462 -25.72 10.85 -10.30
N GLY A 463 -25.14 12.05 -10.45
CA GLY A 463 -25.38 12.91 -11.61
C GLY A 463 -24.36 12.66 -12.72
N ARG A 464 -24.84 12.50 -13.96
CA ARG A 464 -23.96 12.36 -15.15
C ARG A 464 -22.99 13.52 -15.30
N GLN A 465 -23.50 14.75 -15.16
CA GLN A 465 -22.67 15.94 -15.27
C GLN A 465 -21.63 15.99 -14.15
N GLN A 466 -22.01 15.65 -12.94
CA GLN A 466 -21.08 15.62 -11.81
C GLN A 466 -19.96 14.58 -12.00
N ALA A 467 -20.30 13.39 -12.51
CA ALA A 467 -19.29 12.36 -12.82
C ALA A 467 -18.33 12.84 -13.92
N LEU A 468 -18.86 13.55 -14.94
CA LEU A 468 -18.05 14.13 -16.01
C LEU A 468 -17.14 15.25 -15.48
N ASP A 469 -17.67 16.12 -14.61
CA ASP A 469 -16.89 17.21 -14.02
C ASP A 469 -15.75 16.66 -13.16
N TYR A 470 -16.00 15.61 -12.40
CA TYR A 470 -15.00 14.99 -11.51
C TYR A 470 -13.85 14.32 -12.27
N ILE A 471 -14.14 13.51 -13.28
CA ILE A 471 -13.06 12.91 -14.08
C ILE A 471 -12.29 13.99 -14.85
N ASN A 472 -12.98 15.04 -15.30
CA ASN A 472 -12.34 16.15 -16.02
C ASN A 472 -11.49 17.06 -15.11
N LEU A 473 -11.74 17.14 -13.82
CA LEU A 473 -10.84 17.78 -12.86
C LEU A 473 -9.47 17.10 -12.83
N ILE A 474 -9.45 15.76 -12.77
CA ILE A 474 -8.20 14.98 -12.79
C ILE A 474 -7.48 15.20 -14.11
N ARG A 475 -8.20 15.10 -15.22
CA ARG A 475 -7.64 15.31 -16.57
C ARG A 475 -7.10 16.72 -16.75
N ALA A 476 -7.81 17.74 -16.27
CA ALA A 476 -7.38 19.14 -16.32
C ALA A 476 -6.10 19.39 -15.52
N ARG A 477 -5.98 18.80 -14.32
CA ARG A 477 -4.74 18.86 -13.52
C ARG A 477 -3.56 18.27 -14.28
N ALA A 478 -3.78 17.14 -14.94
CA ALA A 478 -2.77 16.47 -15.74
C ALA A 478 -2.45 17.18 -17.07
N GLY A 479 -3.28 18.16 -17.51
CA GLY A 479 -3.13 18.78 -18.83
C GLY A 479 -3.76 17.99 -19.97
N SER A 480 -4.48 16.92 -19.68
CA SER A 480 -5.19 16.09 -20.67
C SER A 480 -6.44 16.77 -21.19
N PRO A 481 -6.84 16.54 -22.45
CA PRO A 481 -8.11 17.00 -23.00
C PRO A 481 -9.30 16.49 -22.18
N ALA A 482 -10.31 17.34 -21.97
CA ALA A 482 -11.51 16.95 -21.24
C ALA A 482 -12.32 15.90 -22.02
N PHE A 483 -12.91 14.96 -21.32
CA PHE A 483 -13.92 14.05 -21.87
C PHE A 483 -15.24 14.79 -22.09
N ASN A 484 -15.94 14.41 -23.15
CA ASN A 484 -17.35 14.74 -23.32
C ASN A 484 -18.26 13.64 -22.76
N SER A 485 -19.55 13.89 -22.75
CA SER A 485 -20.54 13.00 -22.15
C SER A 485 -20.60 11.60 -22.76
N SER A 486 -20.24 11.41 -24.03
CA SER A 486 -20.22 10.10 -24.71
C SER A 486 -18.97 9.29 -24.38
N GLU A 487 -17.95 9.92 -23.79
CA GLU A 487 -16.69 9.30 -23.39
C GLU A 487 -16.70 8.76 -21.94
N LEU A 488 -17.80 9.01 -21.18
CA LEU A 488 -18.01 8.37 -19.89
C LEU A 488 -18.34 6.88 -20.08
N THR A 489 -17.30 6.08 -20.30
CA THR A 489 -17.38 4.63 -20.52
C THR A 489 -16.49 3.91 -19.53
N VAL A 490 -16.78 2.63 -19.26
CA VAL A 490 -15.91 1.78 -18.41
C VAL A 490 -14.47 1.78 -18.93
N LYS A 491 -14.28 1.64 -20.25
CA LYS A 491 -12.93 1.62 -20.84
C LYS A 491 -12.17 2.91 -20.54
N ASN A 492 -12.75 4.07 -20.83
CA ASN A 492 -12.08 5.35 -20.64
C ASN A 492 -11.83 5.66 -19.17
N LEU A 493 -12.75 5.26 -18.26
CA LEU A 493 -12.53 5.34 -16.82
C LEU A 493 -11.35 4.45 -16.40
N MET A 494 -11.30 3.21 -16.86
CA MET A 494 -10.22 2.27 -16.51
C MET A 494 -8.85 2.74 -17.03
N ASP A 495 -8.83 3.37 -18.21
CA ASP A 495 -7.61 3.98 -18.75
C ASP A 495 -7.20 5.22 -17.93
N GLU A 496 -8.19 6.04 -17.48
CA GLU A 496 -7.89 7.21 -16.62
C GLU A 496 -7.44 6.80 -15.23
N ARG A 497 -8.08 5.79 -14.62
CA ARG A 497 -7.63 5.22 -13.33
C ARG A 497 -6.20 4.70 -13.45
N SER A 498 -5.86 4.01 -14.54
CA SER A 498 -4.51 3.54 -14.79
C SER A 498 -3.51 4.69 -14.90
N ARG A 499 -3.78 5.73 -15.70
CA ARG A 499 -2.90 6.91 -15.80
C ARG A 499 -2.70 7.63 -14.48
N GLU A 500 -3.72 7.68 -13.66
CA GLU A 500 -3.68 8.40 -12.37
C GLU A 500 -3.05 7.59 -11.25
N LEU A 501 -3.38 6.29 -11.15
CA LEU A 501 -3.15 5.46 -9.97
C LEU A 501 -2.10 4.35 -10.17
N TYR A 502 -1.40 4.27 -11.31
CA TYR A 502 -0.34 3.27 -11.50
C TYR A 502 0.71 3.34 -10.38
N LEU A 503 1.30 2.22 -10.01
CA LEU A 503 2.20 2.07 -8.87
C LEU A 503 1.54 2.33 -7.48
N GLU A 504 0.20 2.38 -7.38
CA GLU A 504 -0.52 2.60 -6.11
C GLU A 504 -1.32 1.37 -5.65
N SER A 505 -1.00 0.20 -6.18
CA SER A 505 -1.52 -1.10 -5.73
C SER A 505 -3.03 -1.30 -5.89
N VAL A 506 -3.64 -0.72 -6.94
CA VAL A 506 -5.10 -0.82 -7.17
C VAL A 506 -5.48 -1.55 -8.46
N ARG A 507 -4.54 -1.71 -9.41
CA ARG A 507 -4.88 -2.10 -10.78
C ARG A 507 -5.55 -3.47 -10.88
N ARG A 508 -5.01 -4.49 -10.22
CA ARG A 508 -5.61 -5.85 -10.26
C ARG A 508 -7.05 -5.84 -9.74
N THR A 509 -7.31 -5.17 -8.63
CA THR A 509 -8.65 -5.04 -8.03
C THR A 509 -9.61 -4.34 -8.99
N ASP A 510 -9.17 -3.27 -9.66
CA ASP A 510 -9.94 -2.56 -10.69
C ASP A 510 -10.30 -3.47 -11.87
N LEU A 511 -9.34 -4.25 -12.36
CA LEU A 511 -9.55 -5.20 -13.47
C LEU A 511 -10.53 -6.31 -13.09
N ILE A 512 -10.45 -6.85 -11.86
CA ILE A 512 -11.37 -7.88 -11.35
C ILE A 512 -12.79 -7.32 -11.26
N ARG A 513 -12.96 -6.15 -10.64
CA ARG A 513 -14.26 -5.50 -10.45
C ARG A 513 -14.95 -5.23 -11.77
N ASN A 514 -14.21 -4.81 -12.78
CA ASN A 514 -14.75 -4.52 -14.11
C ASN A 514 -14.74 -5.73 -15.06
N LYS A 515 -14.53 -6.97 -14.56
CA LYS A 515 -14.56 -8.23 -15.32
C LYS A 515 -13.53 -8.29 -16.46
N MET A 516 -12.44 -7.53 -16.29
CA MET A 516 -11.35 -7.43 -17.28
C MET A 516 -10.15 -8.34 -16.93
N PHE A 517 -10.10 -8.90 -15.73
CA PHE A 517 -8.97 -9.73 -15.29
C PHE A 517 -9.08 -11.18 -15.72
N VAL A 518 -10.24 -11.81 -15.47
CA VAL A 518 -10.59 -13.19 -15.82
C VAL A 518 -11.95 -13.24 -16.51
N GLY A 519 -12.42 -14.42 -16.89
CA GLY A 519 -13.73 -14.63 -17.50
C GLY A 519 -13.77 -14.29 -19.00
N PRO A 520 -14.97 -14.31 -19.61
CA PRO A 520 -15.14 -14.19 -21.05
C PRO A 520 -14.79 -12.79 -21.61
N GLN A 521 -14.79 -11.75 -20.77
CA GLN A 521 -14.48 -10.36 -21.14
C GLN A 521 -13.08 -9.94 -20.73
N GLN A 522 -12.24 -10.88 -20.24
CA GLN A 522 -10.90 -10.54 -19.77
C GLN A 522 -10.06 -9.87 -20.85
N THR A 523 -9.33 -8.85 -20.45
CA THR A 523 -8.29 -8.22 -21.26
C THR A 523 -7.07 -9.14 -21.30
N VAL A 524 -6.47 -9.24 -22.46
CA VAL A 524 -5.19 -9.93 -22.66
C VAL A 524 -4.11 -8.88 -22.87
N TRP A 525 -3.03 -9.02 -22.11
CA TRP A 525 -1.86 -8.15 -22.20
C TRP A 525 -0.59 -8.97 -22.34
N GLN A 526 0.48 -8.32 -22.67
CA GLN A 526 1.81 -8.88 -22.85
C GLN A 526 2.17 -9.80 -21.68
N ILE A 527 2.64 -11.01 -21.98
CA ILE A 527 3.07 -12.07 -21.04
C ILE A 527 1.98 -12.68 -20.12
N LYS A 528 0.77 -12.17 -20.11
CA LYS A 528 -0.33 -12.80 -19.36
C LYS A 528 -0.51 -14.27 -19.77
N GLY A 529 -0.57 -15.17 -18.79
CA GLY A 529 -0.77 -16.62 -18.97
C GLY A 529 0.46 -17.40 -19.43
N ASN A 530 1.50 -16.74 -19.93
CA ASN A 530 2.77 -17.36 -20.30
C ASN A 530 3.87 -16.32 -20.39
N ILE A 531 4.88 -16.45 -19.56
CA ILE A 531 6.00 -15.51 -19.46
C ILE A 531 6.80 -15.32 -20.77
N ASN A 532 6.75 -16.26 -21.68
CA ASN A 532 7.42 -16.21 -22.97
C ASN A 532 6.50 -15.77 -24.13
N ASN A 533 5.25 -15.44 -23.84
CA ASN A 533 4.28 -15.04 -24.86
C ASN A 533 4.01 -13.53 -24.81
N MET A 534 4.60 -12.80 -25.75
CA MET A 534 4.46 -11.35 -25.84
C MET A 534 3.05 -10.87 -26.23
N GLU A 535 2.22 -11.76 -26.78
CA GLU A 535 0.82 -11.48 -27.12
C GLU A 535 -0.11 -11.73 -25.93
N GLY A 536 0.38 -12.50 -24.94
CA GLY A 536 -0.42 -12.98 -23.81
C GLY A 536 -1.46 -14.01 -24.22
N THR A 537 -2.13 -14.56 -23.22
CA THR A 537 -3.26 -15.49 -23.39
C THR A 537 -4.33 -15.25 -22.32
N ARG A 538 -5.50 -15.82 -22.52
CA ARG A 538 -6.52 -15.88 -21.47
C ARG A 538 -6.09 -16.80 -20.35
N ILE A 539 -6.45 -16.44 -19.13
CA ILE A 539 -6.17 -17.24 -17.92
C ILE A 539 -7.47 -17.78 -17.33
N ASP A 540 -7.33 -18.80 -16.49
CA ASP A 540 -8.43 -19.45 -15.77
C ASP A 540 -9.04 -18.53 -14.72
N ASP A 541 -10.34 -18.70 -14.42
CA ASP A 541 -11.08 -17.89 -13.45
C ASP A 541 -10.53 -18.02 -12.01
N LYS A 542 -9.82 -19.11 -11.68
CA LYS A 542 -9.18 -19.29 -10.38
C LYS A 542 -8.22 -18.15 -10.04
N TYR A 543 -7.57 -17.56 -11.05
CA TYR A 543 -6.61 -16.47 -10.85
C TYR A 543 -7.24 -15.15 -10.39
N ALA A 544 -8.57 -15.07 -10.28
CA ALA A 544 -9.24 -13.97 -9.59
C ALA A 544 -8.88 -13.89 -8.09
N LEU A 545 -8.42 -15.01 -7.50
CA LEU A 545 -7.94 -15.08 -6.12
C LEU A 545 -6.56 -15.73 -6.07
N PHE A 546 -5.80 -15.39 -5.06
CA PHE A 546 -4.61 -16.16 -4.70
C PHE A 546 -5.01 -17.40 -3.88
N PRO A 547 -4.24 -18.49 -3.97
CA PRO A 547 -4.48 -19.67 -3.15
C PRO A 547 -4.17 -19.40 -1.68
N ILE A 548 -4.87 -20.09 -0.79
CA ILE A 548 -4.42 -20.20 0.60
C ILE A 548 -3.09 -20.97 0.60
N PRO A 549 -2.02 -20.43 1.22
CA PRO A 549 -0.71 -21.08 1.20
C PRO A 549 -0.74 -22.51 1.77
N ASN A 550 0.02 -23.41 1.16
CA ASN A 550 0.11 -24.80 1.64
C ASN A 550 0.50 -24.91 3.13
N ALA A 551 1.33 -23.99 3.62
CA ALA A 551 1.74 -23.98 5.02
C ALA A 551 0.55 -23.74 5.96
N VAL A 552 -0.41 -22.89 5.58
CA VAL A 552 -1.64 -22.64 6.34
C VAL A 552 -2.52 -23.88 6.35
N LEU A 553 -2.76 -24.50 5.20
CA LEU A 553 -3.57 -25.71 5.09
C LEU A 553 -2.97 -26.90 5.86
N ASN A 554 -1.65 -26.97 5.94
CA ASN A 554 -0.95 -28.02 6.71
C ASN A 554 -1.05 -27.79 8.23
N SER A 555 -1.05 -26.54 8.68
CA SER A 555 -1.18 -26.20 10.10
C SER A 555 -2.64 -26.15 10.58
N GLN A 556 -3.59 -25.88 9.66
CA GLN A 556 -5.02 -25.74 9.91
C GLN A 556 -5.80 -26.72 9.01
N PRO A 557 -5.92 -28.02 9.39
CA PRO A 557 -6.51 -29.05 8.51
C PRO A 557 -7.98 -28.84 8.14
N ASP A 558 -8.70 -28.04 8.92
CA ASP A 558 -10.10 -27.70 8.66
C ASP A 558 -10.27 -26.59 7.61
N PHE A 559 -9.18 -25.90 7.25
CA PHE A 559 -9.22 -24.86 6.23
C PHE A 559 -9.35 -25.48 4.84
N LYS A 560 -10.12 -24.81 4.01
CA LYS A 560 -10.36 -25.21 2.61
C LYS A 560 -9.63 -24.27 1.66
N GLN A 561 -9.08 -24.85 0.63
CA GLN A 561 -8.44 -24.11 -0.46
C GLN A 561 -9.47 -23.37 -1.30
N ASN A 562 -9.05 -22.29 -1.96
CA ASN A 562 -9.84 -21.62 -2.98
C ASN A 562 -10.10 -22.55 -4.18
N PRO A 563 -11.26 -22.45 -4.83
CA PRO A 563 -11.59 -23.31 -5.98
C PRO A 563 -10.54 -23.22 -7.09
N GLY A 564 -10.15 -24.37 -7.62
CA GLY A 564 -9.20 -24.47 -8.73
C GLY A 564 -7.73 -24.65 -8.34
N TYR A 565 -7.39 -24.56 -7.05
CA TYR A 565 -6.03 -24.78 -6.53
C TYR A 565 -5.89 -26.12 -5.82
#